data_b79e7bced7a1ba4539730b7c8857127f
#
_entry.id   b79e7bced7a1ba4539730b7c8857127f
#
_cell.length_a   1.000
_cell.length_b   1.000
_cell.length_c   1.000
_cell.angle_alpha   90.00
_cell.angle_beta   90.00
_cell.angle_gamma   90.00
#
_symmetry.space_group_name_H-M   'P 1'
#
loop_
_entity.id
_entity.type
_entity.pdbx_description
1 polymer ?
#
loop_
_entity_poly.entity_id
_entity_poly.type
_entity_poly.pdbx_seq_one_letter_code
_entity_poly.pdbx_strand_id
1 'polypeptide(L)'
;RIRTRNLSKSFIVYRFESYIKPMKLDMKKLIALFALVLGFAFTSNAQGALKFKQEKHDFGTITEGTIATYSFEFTNTGKTPVVISNVQPSCGCTTPDWTREPVMPGKTGKVTASFNSAGRPGNFNKTVTVMNNGEISQIVLAIQGSVAAKK
;
A
#
# COMPACT_ATOMS: atom_id res chain seq x y z
N ARG A 1 42.33 22.64 72.56
CA ARG A 1 43.02 21.91 71.44
C ARG A 1 42.11 20.78 70.99
N ILE A 2 41.30 21.05 70.01
CA ILE A 2 40.35 20.07 69.43
C ILE A 2 40.90 19.65 68.06
N ARG A 3 41.24 18.36 67.98
CA ARG A 3 41.78 17.71 66.77
C ARG A 3 40.61 17.16 65.97
N THR A 4 40.21 17.85 64.91
CA THR A 4 39.21 17.37 63.96
C THR A 4 39.82 16.32 63.04
N ARG A 5 39.31 15.08 63.11
CA ARG A 5 39.67 13.98 62.24
C ARG A 5 38.90 14.13 60.98
N ASN A 6 39.61 14.33 59.89
CA ASN A 6 39.09 14.24 58.48
C ASN A 6 38.85 12.75 58.12
N LEU A 7 37.67 12.27 58.28
CA LEU A 7 37.27 10.91 57.97
C LEU A 7 35.92 10.98 57.19
N SER A 8 35.91 11.36 55.93
CA SER A 8 34.69 11.10 55.12
C SER A 8 34.85 11.19 53.60
N LYS A 9 36.05 11.16 53.03
CA LYS A 9 36.16 11.18 51.54
C LYS A 9 36.65 9.89 50.90
N SER A 10 37.08 8.90 51.69
CA SER A 10 37.59 7.63 51.12
C SER A 10 36.55 6.51 50.96
N PHE A 11 35.37 6.63 51.58
CA PHE A 11 34.40 5.52 51.57
C PHE A 11 33.42 5.54 50.40
N ILE A 12 33.29 6.64 49.69
CA ILE A 12 32.33 6.77 48.60
C ILE A 12 32.92 6.36 47.25
N VAL A 13 34.22 6.45 47.06
CA VAL A 13 34.88 6.15 45.77
C VAL A 13 35.01 4.64 45.55
N TYR A 14 35.16 3.84 46.60
CA TYR A 14 35.34 2.38 46.45
C TYR A 14 34.07 1.58 46.14
N ARG A 15 32.89 2.19 46.25
CA ARG A 15 31.63 1.46 45.99
C ARG A 15 31.12 1.58 44.59
N PHE A 16 31.70 2.43 43.73
CA PHE A 16 31.28 2.64 42.36
C PHE A 16 32.09 1.83 41.32
N GLU A 17 33.30 1.38 41.72
CA GLU A 17 34.17 0.62 40.79
C GLU A 17 33.87 -0.87 40.74
N SER A 18 33.10 -1.41 41.68
CA SER A 18 32.78 -2.85 41.69
C SER A 18 31.55 -3.21 40.79
N TYR A 19 30.87 -2.21 40.21
CA TYR A 19 29.64 -2.48 39.40
C TYR A 19 29.88 -2.52 37.89
N ILE A 20 31.06 -2.10 37.43
CA ILE A 20 31.41 -2.21 36.01
C ILE A 20 32.50 -3.29 35.91
N LYS A 21 32.12 -4.55 36.07
CA LYS A 21 32.91 -5.63 35.48
C LYS A 21 32.97 -5.38 33.98
N PRO A 22 34.15 -5.19 33.38
CA PRO A 22 34.25 -5.18 31.92
C PRO A 22 33.77 -6.55 31.45
N MET A 23 32.55 -6.60 30.93
CA MET A 23 32.11 -7.76 30.17
C MET A 23 33.08 -7.88 29.00
N LYS A 24 34.05 -8.80 29.11
CA LYS A 24 34.84 -9.24 27.94
C LYS A 24 33.85 -9.90 26.96
N LEU A 25 33.18 -9.06 26.22
CA LEU A 25 32.26 -9.52 25.19
C LEU A 25 33.14 -10.07 24.08
N ASP A 26 33.25 -11.40 24.05
CA ASP A 26 33.98 -12.12 23.00
C ASP A 26 33.53 -11.59 21.64
N MET A 27 34.48 -11.08 20.88
CA MET A 27 34.21 -10.52 19.53
C MET A 27 33.47 -11.54 18.65
N LYS A 28 33.72 -12.83 18.87
CA LYS A 28 32.99 -13.94 18.21
C LYS A 28 31.49 -13.97 18.58
N LYS A 29 31.15 -13.67 19.83
CA LYS A 29 29.74 -13.60 20.29
C LYS A 29 29.04 -12.36 19.76
N LEU A 30 29.76 -11.22 19.65
CA LEU A 30 29.25 -10.00 19.01
C LEU A 30 28.98 -10.21 17.52
N ILE A 31 29.88 -10.85 16.81
CA ILE A 31 29.71 -11.18 15.39
C ILE A 31 28.53 -12.14 15.19
N ALA A 32 28.38 -13.14 16.07
CA ALA A 32 27.26 -14.07 16.02
C ALA A 32 25.91 -13.37 16.31
N LEU A 33 25.87 -12.45 17.29
CA LEU A 33 24.68 -11.66 17.60
C LEU A 33 24.32 -10.70 16.45
N PHE A 34 25.32 -10.07 15.84
CA PHE A 34 25.13 -9.18 14.70
C PHE A 34 24.67 -9.94 13.46
N ALA A 35 25.19 -11.13 13.20
CA ALA A 35 24.73 -12.02 12.14
C ALA A 35 23.28 -12.50 12.37
N LEU A 36 22.90 -12.77 13.63
CA LEU A 36 21.55 -13.16 14.00
C LEU A 36 20.56 -12.01 13.75
N VAL A 37 20.94 -10.78 14.10
CA VAL A 37 20.10 -9.58 13.89
C VAL A 37 19.95 -9.23 12.41
N LEU A 38 21.00 -9.40 11.60
CA LEU A 38 20.95 -9.22 10.15
C LEU A 38 20.09 -10.29 9.45
N GLY A 39 20.01 -11.50 9.98
CA GLY A 39 19.16 -12.57 9.44
C GLY A 39 17.65 -12.32 9.58
N PHE A 40 17.20 -11.47 10.51
CA PHE A 40 15.79 -11.11 10.70
C PHE A 40 15.32 -9.92 9.86
N ALA A 41 16.22 -9.20 9.17
CA ALA A 41 15.87 -7.99 8.41
C ALA A 41 15.20 -8.27 7.04
N PHE A 42 15.06 -9.51 6.60
CA PHE A 42 14.44 -9.88 5.32
C PHE A 42 13.02 -10.44 5.45
N THR A 43 12.22 -9.96 6.40
CA THR A 43 10.78 -10.16 6.29
C THR A 43 10.23 -9.20 5.23
N SER A 44 10.42 -9.51 3.94
CA SER A 44 9.64 -8.91 2.85
C SER A 44 8.19 -9.13 3.17
N ASN A 45 7.42 -8.07 3.41
CA ASN A 45 5.97 -8.15 3.41
C ASN A 45 5.54 -8.70 2.06
N ALA A 46 5.24 -10.01 2.02
CA ALA A 46 4.76 -10.70 0.84
C ALA A 46 3.28 -10.36 0.67
N GLN A 47 2.97 -9.10 0.32
CA GLN A 47 1.62 -8.62 0.12
C GLN A 47 1.22 -8.79 -1.34
N GLY A 48 -0.08 -8.91 -1.61
CA GLY A 48 -0.61 -8.86 -2.96
C GLY A 48 -0.48 -7.45 -3.54
N ALA A 49 -0.28 -7.32 -4.83
CA ALA A 49 -0.16 -6.03 -5.51
C ALA A 49 -0.92 -6.04 -6.83
N LEU A 50 -1.85 -5.09 -6.99
CA LEU A 50 -2.56 -4.89 -8.26
C LEU A 50 -1.78 -3.93 -9.15
N LYS A 51 -1.39 -4.38 -10.33
CA LYS A 51 -0.81 -3.53 -11.37
C LYS A 51 -1.74 -3.48 -12.56
N PHE A 52 -2.38 -2.32 -12.77
CA PHE A 52 -3.22 -2.07 -13.93
C PHE A 52 -2.36 -1.82 -15.18
N LYS A 53 -2.82 -2.29 -16.34
CA LYS A 53 -2.17 -1.99 -17.64
C LYS A 53 -2.27 -0.49 -17.94
N GLN A 54 -3.39 0.11 -17.59
CA GLN A 54 -3.64 1.56 -17.60
C GLN A 54 -4.71 1.89 -16.57
N GLU A 55 -4.63 3.09 -15.99
CA GLU A 55 -5.56 3.57 -14.97
C GLU A 55 -6.52 4.64 -15.50
N LYS A 56 -6.31 5.06 -16.78
CA LYS A 56 -7.14 6.06 -17.44
C LYS A 56 -7.53 5.56 -18.83
N HIS A 57 -8.77 5.82 -19.22
CA HIS A 57 -9.25 5.56 -20.58
C HIS A 57 -10.03 6.76 -21.13
N ASP A 58 -9.73 7.14 -22.37
CA ASP A 58 -10.42 8.19 -23.08
C ASP A 58 -11.28 7.57 -24.19
N PHE A 59 -12.59 7.80 -24.10
CA PHE A 59 -13.53 7.34 -25.12
C PHE A 59 -13.58 8.24 -26.38
N GLY A 60 -12.87 9.40 -26.33
CA GLY A 60 -13.01 10.41 -27.35
C GLY A 60 -14.43 11.00 -27.37
N THR A 61 -15.00 11.20 -28.55
CA THR A 61 -16.37 11.71 -28.72
C THR A 61 -17.33 10.55 -28.90
N ILE A 62 -18.34 10.45 -28.03
CA ILE A 62 -19.43 9.49 -28.09
C ILE A 62 -20.77 10.22 -28.33
N THR A 63 -21.77 9.53 -28.88
CA THR A 63 -23.11 10.08 -29.10
C THR A 63 -23.92 9.98 -27.79
N GLU A 64 -24.75 10.99 -27.52
CA GLU A 64 -25.68 10.96 -26.39
C GLU A 64 -26.61 9.73 -26.44
N GLY A 65 -26.86 9.12 -25.27
CA GLY A 65 -27.59 7.87 -25.13
C GLY A 65 -26.76 6.61 -25.31
N THR A 66 -25.45 6.74 -25.59
CA THR A 66 -24.53 5.59 -25.65
C THR A 66 -24.15 5.15 -24.27
N ILE A 67 -24.05 3.84 -24.01
CA ILE A 67 -23.41 3.26 -22.84
C ILE A 67 -21.96 2.96 -23.20
N ALA A 68 -21.04 3.83 -22.79
CA ALA A 68 -19.61 3.66 -23.01
C ALA A 68 -19.01 2.75 -21.96
N THR A 69 -18.49 1.59 -22.36
CA THR A 69 -17.95 0.58 -21.45
C THR A 69 -16.48 0.32 -21.72
N TYR A 70 -15.68 0.31 -20.65
CA TYR A 70 -14.27 -0.06 -20.73
C TYR A 70 -13.88 -0.99 -19.59
N SER A 71 -13.03 -1.98 -19.91
CA SER A 71 -12.51 -2.96 -18.94
C SER A 71 -11.03 -2.68 -18.69
N PHE A 72 -10.71 -2.26 -17.47
CA PHE A 72 -9.36 -2.09 -16.98
C PHE A 72 -8.81 -3.46 -16.55
N GLU A 73 -7.84 -3.96 -17.29
CA GLU A 73 -7.16 -5.20 -16.93
C GLU A 73 -6.03 -4.93 -15.93
N PHE A 74 -5.90 -5.81 -14.95
CA PHE A 74 -4.80 -5.78 -13.97
C PHE A 74 -4.18 -7.16 -13.81
N THR A 75 -2.95 -7.18 -13.30
CA THR A 75 -2.23 -8.39 -12.89
C THR A 75 -1.90 -8.29 -11.42
N ASN A 76 -2.06 -9.37 -10.67
CA ASN A 76 -1.50 -9.46 -9.33
C ASN A 76 0.01 -9.74 -9.44
N THR A 77 0.81 -8.70 -9.24
CA THR A 77 2.29 -8.78 -9.25
C THR A 77 2.87 -9.09 -7.87
N GLY A 78 2.02 -9.21 -6.85
CA GLY A 78 2.41 -9.58 -5.49
C GLY A 78 2.62 -11.08 -5.31
N LYS A 79 2.80 -11.49 -4.07
CA LYS A 79 3.07 -12.89 -3.68
C LYS A 79 1.88 -13.57 -3.00
N THR A 80 0.84 -12.84 -2.64
CA THR A 80 -0.39 -13.37 -2.03
C THR A 80 -1.63 -13.05 -2.89
N PRO A 81 -2.71 -13.83 -2.76
CA PRO A 81 -3.95 -13.56 -3.48
C PRO A 81 -4.52 -12.17 -3.16
N VAL A 82 -5.00 -11.47 -4.19
CA VAL A 82 -5.70 -10.19 -4.04
C VAL A 82 -7.19 -10.38 -4.26
N VAL A 83 -7.97 -9.78 -3.36
CA VAL A 83 -9.44 -9.71 -3.44
C VAL A 83 -9.85 -8.26 -3.56
N ILE A 84 -10.65 -7.93 -4.57
CA ILE A 84 -11.33 -6.64 -4.67
C ILE A 84 -12.58 -6.71 -3.80
N SER A 85 -12.60 -5.94 -2.73
CA SER A 85 -13.72 -5.92 -1.77
C SER A 85 -14.88 -5.04 -2.23
N ASN A 86 -14.56 -3.94 -2.92
CA ASN A 86 -15.56 -3.00 -3.43
C ASN A 86 -15.01 -2.19 -4.61
N VAL A 87 -15.91 -1.71 -5.45
CA VAL A 87 -15.61 -0.76 -6.53
C VAL A 87 -16.66 0.34 -6.51
N GLN A 88 -16.26 1.56 -6.12
CA GLN A 88 -17.14 2.68 -5.89
C GLN A 88 -17.03 3.73 -7.01
N PRO A 89 -18.09 4.01 -7.76
CA PRO A 89 -18.10 5.05 -8.78
C PRO A 89 -18.26 6.44 -8.16
N SER A 90 -17.75 7.47 -8.83
CA SER A 90 -17.89 8.88 -8.43
C SER A 90 -19.30 9.44 -8.64
N CYS A 91 -20.16 8.76 -9.44
CA CYS A 91 -21.55 9.15 -9.69
C CYS A 91 -22.41 7.92 -10.00
N GLY A 92 -23.72 8.03 -9.82
CA GLY A 92 -24.69 7.01 -10.24
C GLY A 92 -24.83 6.85 -11.77
N CYS A 93 -24.11 7.65 -12.56
CA CYS A 93 -24.04 7.55 -14.03
C CYS A 93 -23.01 6.52 -14.51
N THR A 94 -22.24 5.95 -13.61
CA THR A 94 -21.21 4.94 -13.91
C THR A 94 -21.52 3.69 -13.09
N THR A 95 -21.67 2.56 -13.76
CA THR A 95 -21.90 1.26 -13.14
C THR A 95 -20.63 0.43 -13.25
N PRO A 96 -20.00 0.07 -12.11
CA PRO A 96 -18.83 -0.80 -12.10
C PRO A 96 -19.21 -2.28 -12.04
N ASP A 97 -18.36 -3.11 -12.65
CA ASP A 97 -18.31 -4.56 -12.45
C ASP A 97 -16.86 -5.00 -12.32
N TRP A 98 -16.58 -6.12 -11.66
CA TRP A 98 -15.19 -6.57 -11.42
C TRP A 98 -15.09 -8.06 -11.14
N THR A 99 -13.87 -8.60 -11.28
CA THR A 99 -13.53 -9.96 -10.87
C THR A 99 -13.73 -10.12 -9.36
N ARG A 100 -14.66 -11.00 -8.96
CA ARG A 100 -15.04 -11.24 -7.55
C ARG A 100 -14.17 -12.29 -6.88
N GLU A 101 -13.61 -13.22 -7.64
CA GLU A 101 -12.77 -14.29 -7.15
C GLU A 101 -11.38 -13.74 -6.74
N PRO A 102 -10.72 -14.38 -5.77
CA PRO A 102 -9.34 -14.06 -5.41
C PRO A 102 -8.41 -14.21 -6.61
N VAL A 103 -7.69 -13.15 -6.96
CA VAL A 103 -6.70 -13.16 -8.05
C VAL A 103 -5.36 -13.63 -7.50
N MET A 104 -4.95 -14.83 -7.89
CA MET A 104 -3.70 -15.44 -7.46
C MET A 104 -2.48 -14.70 -8.00
N PRO A 105 -1.29 -14.81 -7.37
CA PRO A 105 -0.04 -14.26 -7.88
C PRO A 105 0.20 -14.60 -9.35
N GLY A 106 0.55 -13.59 -10.16
CA GLY A 106 0.78 -13.71 -11.60
C GLY A 106 -0.49 -13.86 -12.45
N LYS A 107 -1.68 -13.95 -11.85
CA LYS A 107 -2.94 -14.01 -12.59
C LYS A 107 -3.52 -12.62 -12.85
N THR A 108 -4.40 -12.54 -13.85
CA THR A 108 -5.07 -11.32 -14.26
C THR A 108 -6.52 -11.29 -13.80
N GLY A 109 -7.02 -10.08 -13.61
CA GLY A 109 -8.43 -9.77 -13.40
C GLY A 109 -8.82 -8.51 -14.15
N LYS A 110 -10.08 -8.10 -14.02
CA LYS A 110 -10.59 -6.89 -14.69
C LYS A 110 -11.52 -6.11 -13.77
N VAL A 111 -11.54 -4.79 -13.95
CA VAL A 111 -12.56 -3.88 -13.44
C VAL A 111 -13.19 -3.17 -14.63
N THR A 112 -14.49 -3.32 -14.80
CA THR A 112 -15.24 -2.72 -15.92
C THR A 112 -15.99 -1.50 -15.43
N ALA A 113 -15.92 -0.39 -16.15
CA ALA A 113 -16.69 0.82 -15.90
C ALA A 113 -17.61 1.10 -17.11
N SER A 114 -18.91 1.22 -16.85
CA SER A 114 -19.93 1.52 -17.87
C SER A 114 -20.56 2.88 -17.57
N PHE A 115 -20.33 3.85 -18.45
CA PHE A 115 -20.88 5.20 -18.35
C PHE A 115 -22.12 5.37 -19.25
N ASN A 116 -23.24 5.77 -18.66
CA ASN A 116 -24.45 6.11 -19.38
C ASN A 116 -24.45 7.60 -19.74
N SER A 117 -24.37 7.90 -21.04
CA SER A 117 -24.30 9.28 -21.54
C SER A 117 -25.68 9.94 -21.78
N ALA A 118 -26.79 9.25 -21.52
CA ALA A 118 -28.14 9.79 -21.73
C ALA A 118 -28.39 11.04 -20.88
N GLY A 119 -28.82 12.14 -21.51
CA GLY A 119 -29.06 13.42 -20.86
C GLY A 119 -27.79 14.11 -20.31
N ARG A 120 -26.60 13.79 -20.87
CA ARG A 120 -25.31 14.31 -20.38
C ARG A 120 -24.40 14.79 -21.49
N PRO A 121 -24.85 15.74 -22.33
CA PRO A 121 -24.00 16.31 -23.37
C PRO A 121 -22.81 17.09 -22.76
N GLY A 122 -21.70 17.15 -23.48
CA GLY A 122 -20.47 17.84 -23.08
C GLY A 122 -19.39 16.91 -22.52
N ASN A 123 -18.33 17.49 -22.00
CA ASN A 123 -17.18 16.74 -21.50
C ASN A 123 -17.51 16.02 -20.19
N PHE A 124 -17.00 14.80 -20.05
CA PHE A 124 -17.10 14.05 -18.82
C PHE A 124 -15.72 13.52 -18.38
N ASN A 125 -15.55 13.47 -17.06
CA ASN A 125 -14.45 12.77 -16.40
C ASN A 125 -15.04 12.10 -15.16
N LYS A 126 -15.01 10.78 -15.12
CA LYS A 126 -15.58 9.96 -14.03
C LYS A 126 -14.52 9.03 -13.50
N THR A 127 -14.57 8.81 -12.20
CA THR A 127 -13.64 7.92 -11.51
C THR A 127 -14.36 6.74 -10.88
N VAL A 128 -13.60 5.66 -10.73
CA VAL A 128 -14.03 4.45 -10.02
C VAL A 128 -12.91 4.09 -9.05
N THR A 129 -13.22 4.06 -7.76
CA THR A 129 -12.27 3.70 -6.71
C THR A 129 -12.35 2.20 -6.43
N VAL A 130 -11.26 1.50 -6.64
CA VAL A 130 -11.10 0.05 -6.42
C VAL A 130 -10.53 -0.15 -5.02
N MET A 131 -11.27 -0.83 -4.15
CA MET A 131 -10.84 -1.21 -2.79
C MET A 131 -10.39 -2.67 -2.79
N ASN A 132 -9.21 -2.95 -2.25
CA ASN A 132 -8.62 -4.28 -2.25
C ASN A 132 -7.76 -4.53 -1.00
N ASN A 133 -7.34 -5.77 -0.79
CA ASN A 133 -6.48 -6.19 0.33
C ASN A 133 -4.97 -6.17 0.00
N GLY A 134 -4.57 -5.58 -1.13
CA GLY A 134 -3.17 -5.48 -1.54
C GLY A 134 -2.40 -4.36 -0.85
N GLU A 135 -1.15 -4.19 -1.24
CA GLU A 135 -0.23 -3.15 -0.72
C GLU A 135 -0.82 -1.74 -0.86
N ILE A 136 -1.40 -1.44 -2.01
CA ILE A 136 -2.17 -0.22 -2.24
C ILE A 136 -3.65 -0.58 -2.10
N SER A 137 -4.23 -0.29 -0.95
CA SER A 137 -5.60 -0.68 -0.61
C SER A 137 -6.68 0.03 -1.44
N GLN A 138 -6.37 1.18 -2.04
CA GLN A 138 -7.28 1.94 -2.88
C GLN A 138 -6.58 2.42 -4.16
N ILE A 139 -7.15 2.09 -5.31
CA ILE A 139 -6.65 2.51 -6.63
C ILE A 139 -7.78 3.23 -7.35
N VAL A 140 -7.48 4.39 -7.95
CA VAL A 140 -8.47 5.20 -8.66
C VAL A 140 -8.29 5.04 -10.16
N LEU A 141 -9.32 4.52 -10.83
CA LEU A 141 -9.39 4.43 -12.28
C LEU A 141 -10.24 5.58 -12.83
N ALA A 142 -9.88 6.11 -13.99
CA ALA A 142 -10.58 7.24 -14.61
C ALA A 142 -11.03 6.92 -16.03
N ILE A 143 -12.25 7.33 -16.36
CA ILE A 143 -12.79 7.35 -17.73
C ILE A 143 -13.15 8.78 -18.10
N GLN A 144 -12.84 9.18 -19.30
CA GLN A 144 -13.12 10.53 -19.80
C GLN A 144 -13.57 10.50 -21.26
N GLY A 145 -14.07 11.64 -21.73
CA GLY A 145 -14.48 11.83 -23.13
C GLY A 145 -15.42 13.02 -23.28
N SER A 146 -16.03 13.14 -24.44
CA SER A 146 -17.04 14.14 -24.78
C SER A 146 -18.30 13.49 -25.34
N VAL A 147 -19.45 13.95 -24.91
CA VAL A 147 -20.77 13.50 -25.39
C VAL A 147 -21.31 14.53 -26.38
N ALA A 148 -21.42 14.15 -27.64
CA ALA A 148 -22.10 14.94 -28.65
C ALA A 148 -23.62 14.76 -28.51
N ALA A 149 -24.34 15.87 -28.51
CA ALA A 149 -25.81 15.84 -28.47
C ALA A 149 -26.39 15.06 -29.64
N LYS A 150 -27.41 14.26 -29.38
CA LYS A 150 -28.16 13.58 -30.43
C LYS A 150 -28.95 14.61 -31.23
N LYS A 151 -28.68 14.67 -32.53
CA LYS A 151 -29.49 15.47 -33.45
C LYS A 151 -30.89 14.90 -33.63
#